data_c807fc2b6cbee65f48235859167235ff
#
_entry.id   c807fc2b6cbee65f48235859167235ff
#
_cell.length_a   1.000
_cell.length_b   1.000
_cell.length_c   1.000
_cell.angle_alpha   90.00
_cell.angle_beta   90.00
_cell.angle_gamma   90.00
#
_symmetry.space_group_name_H-M   'P 1'
#
loop_
_entity.id
_entity.type
_entity.pdbx_description
1 polymer ?
#
loop_
_entity_poly.entity_id
_entity_poly.type
_entity_poly.pdbx_seq_one_letter_code
_entity_poly.pdbx_strand_id
1 'polypeptide(L)'
;MSHFNAQRVKELVKASPELVNAWWDWGFGDWESPLGAASHTGQRGIAEFLLAQGARIDIFAAAMLGLTNVVKAFVAAQPGIQRTLGPHGIPLLAHAQAGGKQAADTAAYLVSLGDAGMGLKVTPLPVEHRQRYLGQFTSPQPELKLACRLNKAGLLVVDVQAGEAQSNNRIIQYLGDDEFFPSGVPSVRIRFVLEKEKAISVTIRGSVPEVTLQRTGG
;
A
#
# COMPACT_ATOMS: atom_id res chain seq x y z
N MET A 1 0.32 13.83 6.21
CA MET A 1 0.48 14.72 7.36
C MET A 1 0.31 14.01 8.69
N SER A 2 -0.57 13.02 8.79
CA SER A 2 -0.79 12.25 10.04
C SER A 2 0.36 11.32 10.40
N HIS A 3 1.36 11.18 9.55
CA HIS A 3 2.50 10.32 9.83
C HIS A 3 3.36 10.82 11.00
N PHE A 4 3.65 12.13 11.08
CA PHE A 4 4.60 12.62 12.08
C PHE A 4 4.32 14.02 12.65
N ASN A 5 3.35 14.77 12.14
CA ASN A 5 3.11 16.16 12.56
C ASN A 5 1.80 16.31 13.33
N ALA A 6 1.83 15.98 14.62
CA ALA A 6 0.66 16.03 15.51
C ALA A 6 0.03 17.44 15.59
N GLN A 7 0.86 18.50 15.64
CA GLN A 7 0.35 19.87 15.69
C GLN A 7 -0.45 20.22 14.45
N ARG A 8 0.09 19.87 13.27
CA ARG A 8 -0.59 20.14 11.99
C ARG A 8 -1.88 19.33 11.83
N VAL A 9 -1.90 18.09 12.32
CA VAL A 9 -3.13 17.27 12.35
C VAL A 9 -4.21 17.95 13.17
N LYS A 10 -3.87 18.43 14.37
CA LYS A 10 -4.82 19.13 15.26
C LYS A 10 -5.37 20.40 14.63
N GLU A 11 -4.53 21.20 13.97
CA GLU A 11 -4.94 22.40 13.26
C GLU A 11 -5.92 22.09 12.12
N LEU A 12 -5.61 21.10 11.30
CA LEU A 12 -6.44 20.69 10.17
C LEU A 12 -7.79 20.15 10.63
N VAL A 13 -7.82 19.26 11.63
CA VAL A 13 -9.08 18.71 12.16
C VAL A 13 -9.93 19.80 12.83
N LYS A 14 -9.29 20.79 13.50
CA LYS A 14 -10.01 21.93 14.06
C LYS A 14 -10.64 22.80 12.99
N ALA A 15 -9.94 23.02 11.87
CA ALA A 15 -10.43 23.82 10.76
C ALA A 15 -11.49 23.11 9.91
N SER A 16 -11.39 21.79 9.78
CA SER A 16 -12.23 20.92 8.93
C SER A 16 -12.42 19.57 9.62
N PRO A 17 -13.38 19.45 10.55
CA PRO A 17 -13.59 18.24 11.36
C PRO A 17 -13.87 16.97 10.54
N GLU A 18 -14.47 17.12 9.35
CA GLU A 18 -14.74 16.02 8.43
C GLU A 18 -13.48 15.29 7.97
N LEU A 19 -12.31 15.94 8.01
CA LEU A 19 -11.03 15.34 7.63
C LEU A 19 -10.64 14.15 8.54
N VAL A 20 -11.23 14.04 9.70
CA VAL A 20 -10.93 12.93 10.63
C VAL A 20 -11.22 11.56 10.04
N ASN A 21 -12.20 11.48 9.12
CA ASN A 21 -12.60 10.27 8.40
C ASN A 21 -12.39 10.37 6.89
N ALA A 22 -11.60 11.33 6.42
CA ALA A 22 -11.26 11.43 5.01
C ALA A 22 -10.34 10.27 4.58
N TRP A 23 -10.36 9.96 3.29
CA TRP A 23 -9.49 8.96 2.68
C TRP A 23 -8.70 9.59 1.56
N TRP A 24 -7.45 9.16 1.42
CA TRP A 24 -6.57 9.57 0.35
C TRP A 24 -6.14 8.35 -0.46
N ASP A 25 -6.28 8.43 -1.79
CA ASP A 25 -5.74 7.43 -2.71
C ASP A 25 -4.31 7.79 -3.09
N TRP A 26 -3.37 6.97 -2.66
CA TRP A 26 -1.96 7.08 -3.03
C TRP A 26 -1.69 6.53 -4.45
N GLY A 27 -2.72 6.11 -5.15
CA GLY A 27 -2.70 5.52 -6.48
C GLY A 27 -2.84 4.00 -6.45
N PHE A 28 -3.41 3.45 -7.52
CA PHE A 28 -3.74 2.03 -7.67
C PHE A 28 -4.72 1.48 -6.62
N GLY A 29 -5.51 2.33 -5.97
CA GLY A 29 -6.42 1.91 -4.90
C GLY A 29 -5.76 1.70 -3.55
N ASP A 30 -4.59 2.29 -3.31
CA ASP A 30 -3.92 2.33 -2.01
C ASP A 30 -4.53 3.44 -1.14
N TRP A 31 -5.67 3.11 -0.54
CA TRP A 31 -6.44 4.05 0.26
C TRP A 31 -5.93 4.12 1.70
N GLU A 32 -5.77 5.34 2.20
CA GLU A 32 -5.33 5.59 3.56
C GLU A 32 -6.17 6.66 4.26
N SER A 33 -6.59 6.38 5.50
CA SER A 33 -7.19 7.37 6.40
C SER A 33 -6.12 8.05 7.27
N PRO A 34 -6.42 9.21 7.89
CA PRO A 34 -5.51 9.80 8.89
C PRO A 34 -5.18 8.85 10.05
N LEU A 35 -6.16 8.03 10.46
CA LEU A 35 -5.97 7.02 11.50
C LEU A 35 -5.06 5.88 11.02
N GLY A 36 -5.21 5.44 9.77
CA GLY A 36 -4.33 4.47 9.13
C GLY A 36 -2.88 4.93 9.08
N ALA A 37 -2.65 6.20 8.67
CA ALA A 37 -1.34 6.82 8.64
C ALA A 37 -0.67 6.86 10.03
N ALA A 38 -1.43 7.24 11.07
CA ALA A 38 -0.94 7.23 12.44
C ALA A 38 -0.64 5.80 12.94
N SER A 39 -1.45 4.82 12.51
CA SER A 39 -1.33 3.43 12.92
C SER A 39 -0.03 2.78 12.43
N HIS A 40 0.22 2.76 11.12
CA HIS A 40 1.41 2.06 10.61
C HIS A 40 2.72 2.76 10.96
N THR A 41 2.68 4.04 11.34
CA THR A 41 3.85 4.80 11.81
C THR A 41 4.01 4.83 13.32
N GLY A 42 3.13 4.15 14.08
CA GLY A 42 3.20 4.07 15.54
C GLY A 42 2.92 5.39 16.26
N GLN A 43 2.22 6.33 15.62
CA GLN A 43 1.93 7.66 16.16
C GLN A 43 0.71 7.62 17.08
N ARG A 44 0.85 6.94 18.23
CA ARG A 44 -0.20 6.72 19.22
C ARG A 44 -0.95 8.01 19.60
N GLY A 45 -0.22 9.08 19.94
CA GLY A 45 -0.85 10.34 20.35
C GLY A 45 -1.68 11.00 19.23
N ILE A 46 -1.31 10.79 17.96
CA ILE A 46 -2.12 11.23 16.82
C ILE A 46 -3.37 10.34 16.69
N ALA A 47 -3.21 9.02 16.80
CA ALA A 47 -4.32 8.08 16.71
C ALA A 47 -5.36 8.31 17.83
N GLU A 48 -4.92 8.47 19.07
CA GLU A 48 -5.79 8.77 20.22
C GLU A 48 -6.53 10.09 20.03
N PHE A 49 -5.84 11.14 19.56
CA PHE A 49 -6.49 12.41 19.23
C PHE A 49 -7.56 12.24 18.14
N LEU A 50 -7.24 11.55 17.05
CA LEU A 50 -8.21 11.33 15.96
C LEU A 50 -9.43 10.53 16.42
N LEU A 51 -9.24 9.51 17.25
CA LEU A 51 -10.35 8.75 17.85
C LEU A 51 -11.22 9.64 18.76
N ALA A 52 -10.61 10.51 19.55
CA ALA A 52 -11.34 11.48 20.37
C ALA A 52 -12.14 12.50 19.53
N GLN A 53 -11.75 12.73 18.28
CA GLN A 53 -12.47 13.57 17.31
C GLN A 53 -13.46 12.79 16.41
N GLY A 54 -13.73 11.50 16.70
CA GLY A 54 -14.71 10.67 16.01
C GLY A 54 -14.15 9.92 14.79
N ALA A 55 -12.86 9.65 14.73
CA ALA A 55 -12.31 8.70 13.77
C ALA A 55 -12.90 7.32 13.98
N ARG A 56 -13.22 6.63 12.87
CA ARG A 56 -13.72 5.25 12.90
C ARG A 56 -12.56 4.31 13.12
N ILE A 57 -12.59 3.57 14.24
CA ILE A 57 -11.54 2.60 14.53
C ILE A 57 -11.61 1.44 13.53
N ASP A 58 -10.43 1.00 13.07
CA ASP A 58 -10.25 -0.21 12.28
C ASP A 58 -9.36 -1.21 13.05
N ILE A 59 -9.20 -2.41 12.49
CA ILE A 59 -8.39 -3.46 13.12
C ILE A 59 -6.91 -3.08 13.20
N PHE A 60 -6.40 -2.28 12.28
CA PHE A 60 -4.99 -1.86 12.22
C PHE A 60 -4.68 -0.86 13.33
N ALA A 61 -5.55 0.13 13.51
CA ALA A 61 -5.44 1.08 14.62
C ALA A 61 -5.63 0.39 15.97
N ALA A 62 -6.58 -0.54 16.08
CA ALA A 62 -6.76 -1.36 17.28
C ALA A 62 -5.50 -2.16 17.61
N ALA A 63 -4.83 -2.73 16.59
CA ALA A 63 -3.59 -3.48 16.78
C ALA A 63 -2.45 -2.59 17.27
N MET A 64 -2.20 -1.44 16.64
CA MET A 64 -1.17 -0.48 17.04
C MET A 64 -1.43 0.10 18.44
N LEU A 65 -2.69 0.34 18.78
CA LEU A 65 -3.06 0.84 20.10
C LEU A 65 -3.04 -0.24 21.21
N GLY A 66 -2.77 -1.50 20.87
CA GLY A 66 -2.73 -2.57 21.85
C GLY A 66 -4.10 -2.97 22.40
N LEU A 67 -5.17 -2.71 21.63
CA LEU A 67 -6.54 -3.04 22.00
C LEU A 67 -6.83 -4.53 21.70
N THR A 68 -6.14 -5.42 22.41
CA THR A 68 -6.12 -6.86 22.14
C THR A 68 -7.52 -7.47 22.08
N ASN A 69 -8.43 -7.08 22.98
CA ASN A 69 -9.79 -7.61 22.97
C ASN A 69 -10.59 -7.17 21.73
N VAL A 70 -10.34 -5.96 21.24
CA VAL A 70 -10.98 -5.47 20.00
C VAL A 70 -10.46 -6.26 18.80
N VAL A 71 -9.14 -6.48 18.71
CA VAL A 71 -8.54 -7.30 17.66
C VAL A 71 -9.07 -8.73 17.69
N LYS A 72 -9.18 -9.35 18.88
CA LYS A 72 -9.78 -10.68 19.05
C LYS A 72 -11.24 -10.72 18.57
N ALA A 73 -12.03 -9.68 18.88
CA ALA A 73 -13.41 -9.58 18.43
C ALA A 73 -13.53 -9.49 16.89
N PHE A 74 -12.63 -8.72 16.23
CA PHE A 74 -12.56 -8.70 14.76
C PHE A 74 -12.26 -10.07 14.18
N VAL A 75 -11.26 -10.77 14.73
CA VAL A 75 -10.86 -12.11 14.26
C VAL A 75 -11.99 -13.12 14.48
N ALA A 76 -12.71 -13.04 15.60
CA ALA A 76 -13.85 -13.90 15.88
C ALA A 76 -15.03 -13.63 14.96
N ALA A 77 -15.32 -12.34 14.67
CA ALA A 77 -16.40 -11.93 13.79
C ALA A 77 -16.15 -12.30 12.31
N GLN A 78 -14.90 -12.23 11.88
CA GLN A 78 -14.50 -12.52 10.50
C GLN A 78 -13.20 -13.35 10.51
N PRO A 79 -13.29 -14.70 10.58
CA PRO A 79 -12.12 -15.57 10.53
C PRO A 79 -11.28 -15.31 9.27
N GLY A 80 -9.99 -15.10 9.47
CA GLY A 80 -9.05 -14.77 8.38
C GLY A 80 -8.80 -13.28 8.17
N ILE A 81 -9.51 -12.38 8.85
CA ILE A 81 -9.30 -10.92 8.75
C ILE A 81 -7.87 -10.53 9.14
N GLN A 82 -7.19 -11.30 9.98
CA GLN A 82 -5.81 -11.06 10.38
C GLN A 82 -4.82 -11.10 9.22
N ARG A 83 -5.20 -11.69 8.07
CA ARG A 83 -4.38 -11.72 6.85
C ARG A 83 -4.57 -10.49 5.96
N THR A 84 -5.56 -9.64 6.28
CA THR A 84 -5.83 -8.42 5.52
C THR A 84 -4.64 -7.47 5.66
N LEU A 85 -4.26 -6.88 4.54
CA LEU A 85 -3.21 -5.86 4.52
C LEU A 85 -3.83 -4.48 4.69
N GLY A 86 -3.19 -3.65 5.51
CA GLY A 86 -3.56 -2.27 5.73
C GLY A 86 -3.04 -1.33 4.63
N PRO A 87 -3.11 -0.01 4.85
CA PRO A 87 -2.52 0.96 3.95
C PRO A 87 -1.08 0.60 3.59
N HIS A 88 -0.70 0.84 2.35
CA HIS A 88 0.63 0.52 1.79
C HIS A 88 0.97 -0.99 1.81
N GLY A 89 -0.06 -1.87 1.93
CA GLY A 89 0.14 -3.31 1.98
C GLY A 89 0.83 -3.80 3.26
N ILE A 90 0.75 -3.04 4.33
CA ILE A 90 1.40 -3.34 5.61
C ILE A 90 0.59 -4.39 6.37
N PRO A 91 1.21 -5.53 6.77
CA PRO A 91 0.51 -6.59 7.51
C PRO A 91 0.03 -6.13 8.89
N LEU A 92 -1.05 -6.75 9.37
CA LEU A 92 -1.65 -6.42 10.68
C LEU A 92 -0.65 -6.56 11.84
N LEU A 93 0.21 -7.57 11.81
CA LEU A 93 1.26 -7.75 12.83
C LEU A 93 2.24 -6.56 12.86
N ALA A 94 2.58 -5.98 11.70
CA ALA A 94 3.48 -4.82 11.65
C ALA A 94 2.87 -3.58 12.33
N HIS A 95 1.55 -3.39 12.22
CA HIS A 95 0.86 -2.33 12.97
C HIS A 95 0.95 -2.53 14.48
N ALA A 96 0.74 -3.76 14.98
CA ALA A 96 0.91 -4.05 16.41
C ALA A 96 2.36 -3.80 16.85
N GLN A 97 3.36 -4.20 16.04
CA GLN A 97 4.77 -3.95 16.33
C GLN A 97 5.11 -2.45 16.36
N ALA A 98 4.52 -1.66 15.46
CA ALA A 98 4.65 -0.20 15.47
C ALA A 98 4.12 0.44 16.77
N GLY A 99 3.15 -0.19 17.43
CA GLY A 99 2.61 0.22 18.73
C GLY A 99 3.58 0.03 19.92
N GLY A 100 4.69 -0.68 19.69
CA GLY A 100 5.75 -0.89 20.67
C GLY A 100 5.29 -1.66 21.94
N LYS A 101 5.86 -1.30 23.08
CA LYS A 101 5.58 -2.01 24.35
C LYS A 101 4.11 -2.04 24.75
N GLN A 102 3.36 -1.00 24.44
CA GLN A 102 1.94 -0.91 24.78
C GLN A 102 1.04 -1.82 23.95
N ALA A 103 1.55 -2.33 22.81
CA ALA A 103 0.86 -3.29 21.96
C ALA A 103 1.48 -4.69 21.98
N ALA A 104 2.38 -4.96 22.93
CA ALA A 104 3.12 -6.23 23.01
C ALA A 104 2.19 -7.46 23.09
N ASP A 105 1.14 -7.40 23.91
CA ASP A 105 0.17 -8.50 24.05
C ASP A 105 -0.62 -8.73 22.75
N THR A 106 -0.94 -7.65 22.05
CA THR A 106 -1.60 -7.73 20.75
C THR A 106 -0.68 -8.36 19.70
N ALA A 107 0.59 -7.93 19.67
CA ALA A 107 1.59 -8.53 18.78
C ALA A 107 1.79 -10.01 19.10
N ALA A 108 1.89 -10.40 20.37
CA ALA A 108 2.00 -11.81 20.78
C ALA A 108 0.77 -12.64 20.35
N TYR A 109 -0.44 -12.11 20.53
CA TYR A 109 -1.66 -12.74 20.05
C TYR A 109 -1.62 -12.93 18.52
N LEU A 110 -1.28 -11.90 17.75
CA LEU A 110 -1.21 -11.98 16.30
C LEU A 110 -0.13 -12.96 15.81
N VAL A 111 1.02 -13.03 16.48
CA VAL A 111 2.05 -14.06 16.23
C VAL A 111 1.48 -15.46 16.45
N SER A 112 0.69 -15.67 17.51
CA SER A 112 0.08 -16.98 17.81
C SER A 112 -0.90 -17.46 16.75
N LEU A 113 -1.46 -16.57 15.92
CA LEU A 113 -2.32 -16.95 14.78
C LEU A 113 -1.52 -17.50 13.60
N GLY A 114 -0.22 -17.21 13.50
CA GLY A 114 0.70 -17.75 12.51
C GLY A 114 0.69 -17.06 11.14
N ASP A 115 -0.35 -16.29 10.81
CA ASP A 115 -0.58 -15.72 9.47
C ASP A 115 -0.82 -14.20 9.42
N ALA A 116 -0.85 -13.52 10.57
CA ALA A 116 -1.10 -12.08 10.65
C ALA A 116 0.06 -11.19 10.13
N GLY A 117 1.24 -11.76 9.93
CA GLY A 117 2.44 -11.11 9.38
C GLY A 117 2.70 -11.44 7.91
N MET A 118 1.81 -12.19 7.27
CA MET A 118 2.04 -12.63 5.90
C MET A 118 1.85 -11.47 4.91
N GLY A 119 2.90 -11.21 4.13
CA GLY A 119 2.88 -10.30 2.97
C GLY A 119 3.32 -11.05 1.72
N LEU A 120 3.33 -10.37 0.58
CA LEU A 120 3.90 -10.95 -0.63
C LEU A 120 5.42 -11.10 -0.49
N LYS A 121 5.93 -12.27 -0.87
CA LYS A 121 7.36 -12.53 -0.90
C LYS A 121 7.98 -11.79 -2.10
N VAL A 122 8.75 -10.75 -1.82
CA VAL A 122 9.51 -10.02 -2.85
C VAL A 122 10.74 -10.83 -3.22
N THR A 123 10.97 -10.97 -4.52
CA THR A 123 12.17 -11.59 -5.08
C THR A 123 13.19 -10.51 -5.44
N PRO A 124 14.48 -10.64 -5.08
CA PRO A 124 15.49 -9.69 -5.53
C PRO A 124 15.60 -9.67 -7.06
N LEU A 125 15.50 -8.48 -7.67
CA LEU A 125 15.74 -8.29 -9.09
C LEU A 125 17.17 -7.75 -9.30
N PRO A 126 18.07 -8.50 -9.98
CA PRO A 126 19.41 -8.03 -10.29
C PRO A 126 19.39 -6.69 -11.02
N VAL A 127 20.36 -5.83 -10.70
CA VAL A 127 20.40 -4.44 -11.24
C VAL A 127 20.47 -4.44 -12.76
N GLU A 128 21.25 -5.35 -13.34
CA GLU A 128 21.43 -5.54 -14.78
C GLU A 128 20.14 -5.95 -15.50
N HIS A 129 19.22 -6.63 -14.82
CA HIS A 129 17.95 -7.04 -15.41
C HIS A 129 16.90 -5.91 -15.43
N ARG A 130 17.07 -4.85 -14.65
CA ARG A 130 16.09 -3.75 -14.57
C ARG A 130 15.88 -3.04 -15.90
N GLN A 131 16.94 -2.97 -16.73
CA GLN A 131 16.88 -2.32 -18.05
C GLN A 131 15.85 -2.96 -19.00
N ARG A 132 15.53 -4.24 -18.81
CA ARG A 132 14.57 -4.98 -19.66
C ARG A 132 13.17 -4.38 -19.63
N TYR A 133 12.79 -3.78 -18.51
CA TYR A 133 11.43 -3.32 -18.24
C TYR A 133 11.21 -1.84 -18.57
N LEU A 134 12.30 -1.09 -18.84
CA LEU A 134 12.20 0.36 -19.08
C LEU A 134 11.48 0.63 -20.40
N GLY A 135 10.58 1.60 -20.38
CA GLY A 135 9.87 2.04 -21.60
C GLY A 135 8.57 2.74 -21.31
N GLN A 136 7.92 3.12 -22.38
CA GLN A 136 6.58 3.70 -22.37
C GLN A 136 5.61 2.73 -23.01
N PHE A 137 4.43 2.62 -22.42
CA PHE A 137 3.38 1.68 -22.85
C PHE A 137 2.05 2.40 -22.85
N THR A 138 1.19 2.10 -23.84
CA THR A 138 -0.14 2.71 -23.94
C THR A 138 -1.21 1.69 -24.28
N SER A 139 -2.43 1.96 -23.82
CA SER A 139 -3.65 1.31 -24.27
C SER A 139 -4.64 2.39 -24.71
N PRO A 140 -5.32 2.24 -25.87
CA PRO A 140 -6.32 3.20 -26.31
C PRO A 140 -7.68 3.00 -25.61
N GLN A 141 -7.97 1.78 -25.12
CA GLN A 141 -9.25 1.44 -24.48
C GLN A 141 -9.03 0.42 -23.34
N PRO A 142 -9.16 0.87 -22.06
CA PRO A 142 -9.26 2.29 -21.65
C PRO A 142 -7.99 3.08 -22.01
N GLU A 143 -8.10 4.40 -22.17
CA GLU A 143 -6.91 5.23 -22.38
C GLU A 143 -6.04 5.20 -21.14
N LEU A 144 -4.92 4.52 -21.26
CA LEU A 144 -3.95 4.35 -20.18
C LEU A 144 -2.53 4.49 -20.73
N LYS A 145 -1.71 5.25 -20.01
CA LYS A 145 -0.28 5.41 -20.29
C LYS A 145 0.51 4.96 -19.08
N LEU A 146 1.53 4.16 -19.29
CA LEU A 146 2.47 3.71 -18.27
C LEU A 146 3.89 3.97 -18.74
N ALA A 147 4.67 4.65 -17.92
CA ALA A 147 6.12 4.77 -18.11
C ALA A 147 6.82 3.99 -16.98
N CYS A 148 7.64 2.99 -17.36
CA CYS A 148 8.51 2.29 -16.44
C CYS A 148 9.93 2.85 -16.59
N ARG A 149 10.51 3.31 -15.47
CA ARG A 149 11.85 3.94 -15.44
C ARG A 149 12.58 3.64 -14.14
N LEU A 150 13.85 4.00 -14.06
CA LEU A 150 14.59 4.00 -12.80
C LEU A 150 14.45 5.37 -12.11
N ASN A 151 14.24 5.35 -10.81
CA ASN A 151 14.31 6.56 -9.99
C ASN A 151 15.79 6.91 -9.63
N LYS A 152 15.99 8.01 -8.89
CA LYS A 152 17.34 8.45 -8.46
C LYS A 152 18.09 7.42 -7.61
N ALA A 153 17.38 6.51 -6.94
CA ALA A 153 17.96 5.41 -6.16
C ALA A 153 18.18 4.13 -6.99
N GLY A 154 17.94 4.17 -8.31
CA GLY A 154 18.07 3.02 -9.20
C GLY A 154 16.96 1.97 -9.05
N LEU A 155 15.87 2.28 -8.38
CA LEU A 155 14.72 1.38 -8.25
C LEU A 155 13.78 1.53 -9.45
N LEU A 156 13.15 0.41 -9.85
CA LEU A 156 12.08 0.45 -10.85
C LEU A 156 10.86 1.14 -10.28
N VAL A 157 10.38 2.14 -11.03
CA VAL A 157 9.14 2.85 -10.72
C VAL A 157 8.26 2.93 -11.95
N VAL A 158 6.98 3.04 -11.73
CA VAL A 158 6.00 3.32 -12.78
C VAL A 158 5.32 4.66 -12.52
N ASP A 159 5.13 5.40 -13.60
CA ASP A 159 4.24 6.54 -13.69
C ASP A 159 3.05 6.09 -14.52
N VAL A 160 1.83 6.28 -14.01
CA VAL A 160 0.61 5.85 -14.70
C VAL A 160 -0.33 7.03 -14.83
N GLN A 161 -0.88 7.19 -16.02
CA GLN A 161 -1.91 8.18 -16.33
C GLN A 161 -3.13 7.49 -16.91
N ALA A 162 -4.30 7.77 -16.31
CA ALA A 162 -5.61 7.30 -16.76
C ALA A 162 -6.56 8.50 -16.85
N GLY A 163 -6.72 9.08 -18.04
CA GLY A 163 -7.40 10.37 -18.18
C GLY A 163 -6.70 11.47 -17.39
N GLU A 164 -7.43 12.12 -16.46
CA GLU A 164 -6.88 13.16 -15.57
C GLU A 164 -6.19 12.59 -14.33
N ALA A 165 -6.45 11.33 -13.98
CA ALA A 165 -5.83 10.67 -12.82
C ALA A 165 -4.37 10.32 -13.11
N GLN A 166 -3.49 10.59 -12.16
CA GLN A 166 -2.05 10.28 -12.25
C GLN A 166 -1.54 9.66 -10.96
N SER A 167 -0.68 8.65 -11.12
CA SER A 167 0.14 8.10 -10.04
C SER A 167 1.58 8.07 -10.51
N ASN A 168 2.46 8.80 -9.83
CA ASN A 168 3.84 8.99 -10.25
C ASN A 168 4.83 8.38 -9.26
N ASN A 169 5.97 7.92 -9.79
CA ASN A 169 7.11 7.42 -9.01
C ASN A 169 6.77 6.26 -8.06
N ARG A 170 5.76 5.43 -8.44
CA ARG A 170 5.36 4.27 -7.66
C ARG A 170 6.38 3.15 -7.85
N ILE A 171 7.09 2.79 -6.78
CA ILE A 171 8.03 1.67 -6.79
C ILE A 171 7.26 0.39 -7.09
N ILE A 172 7.79 -0.46 -7.96
CA ILE A 172 7.27 -1.80 -8.22
C ILE A 172 8.22 -2.85 -7.66
N GLN A 173 7.63 -3.83 -6.98
CA GLN A 173 8.32 -4.94 -6.31
C GLN A 173 8.24 -6.19 -7.18
N TYR A 174 9.37 -6.85 -7.39
CA TYR A 174 9.47 -8.04 -8.24
C TYR A 174 9.03 -9.30 -7.49
N LEU A 175 8.17 -10.09 -8.12
CA LEU A 175 7.69 -11.38 -7.58
C LEU A 175 8.40 -12.59 -8.20
N GLY A 176 8.99 -12.43 -9.38
CA GLY A 176 9.49 -13.49 -10.26
C GLY A 176 8.72 -13.49 -11.58
N ASP A 177 9.21 -14.19 -12.59
CA ASP A 177 8.52 -14.45 -13.87
C ASP A 177 7.97 -13.19 -14.57
N ASP A 178 8.76 -12.11 -14.55
CA ASP A 178 8.42 -10.80 -15.11
C ASP A 178 7.17 -10.15 -14.49
N GLU A 179 6.75 -10.62 -13.31
CA GLU A 179 5.62 -10.11 -12.56
C GLU A 179 6.06 -9.23 -11.39
N PHE A 180 5.33 -8.14 -11.22
CA PHE A 180 5.54 -7.14 -10.18
C PHE A 180 4.23 -6.77 -9.51
N PHE A 181 4.32 -6.07 -8.37
CA PHE A 181 3.19 -5.33 -7.80
C PHE A 181 3.64 -3.93 -7.38
N PRO A 182 2.77 -2.92 -7.44
CA PRO A 182 3.07 -1.59 -6.92
C PRO A 182 3.27 -1.66 -5.41
N SER A 183 4.33 -1.06 -4.89
CA SER A 183 4.54 -0.95 -3.45
C SER A 183 3.31 -0.36 -2.78
N GLY A 184 2.81 -1.06 -1.75
CA GLY A 184 1.61 -0.68 -1.05
C GLY A 184 0.30 -1.25 -1.60
N VAL A 185 0.31 -1.84 -2.80
CA VAL A 185 -0.91 -2.36 -3.45
C VAL A 185 -0.72 -3.81 -3.89
N PRO A 186 -0.62 -4.74 -2.94
CA PRO A 186 -0.31 -6.14 -3.25
C PRO A 186 -1.43 -6.88 -3.99
N SER A 187 -2.62 -6.29 -4.14
CA SER A 187 -3.71 -6.83 -4.96
C SER A 187 -3.51 -6.59 -6.46
N VAL A 188 -2.73 -5.58 -6.84
CA VAL A 188 -2.44 -5.27 -8.25
C VAL A 188 -1.24 -6.09 -8.72
N ARG A 189 -1.32 -6.57 -9.95
CA ARG A 189 -0.21 -7.25 -10.66
C ARG A 189 0.11 -6.47 -11.91
N ILE A 190 1.41 -6.33 -12.16
CA ILE A 190 1.98 -5.72 -13.36
C ILE A 190 2.88 -6.77 -13.97
N ARG A 191 2.48 -7.35 -15.09
CA ARG A 191 3.22 -8.40 -15.78
C ARG A 191 3.75 -7.89 -17.11
N PHE A 192 5.07 -7.95 -17.29
CA PHE A 192 5.70 -7.60 -18.55
C PHE A 192 5.86 -8.84 -19.43
N VAL A 193 5.73 -8.64 -20.74
CA VAL A 193 6.09 -9.62 -21.76
C VAL A 193 7.36 -9.15 -22.43
N LEU A 194 8.40 -9.99 -22.39
CA LEU A 194 9.70 -9.68 -22.94
C LEU A 194 9.89 -10.33 -24.32
N GLU A 195 10.52 -9.58 -25.24
CA GLU A 195 11.09 -10.09 -26.47
C GLU A 195 12.52 -9.57 -26.59
N LYS A 196 13.49 -10.48 -26.85
CA LYS A 196 14.93 -10.13 -26.96
C LYS A 196 15.41 -9.21 -25.81
N GLU A 197 15.09 -9.59 -24.58
CA GLU A 197 15.47 -8.88 -23.35
C GLU A 197 14.84 -7.47 -23.20
N LYS A 198 13.77 -7.14 -23.92
CA LYS A 198 13.02 -5.90 -23.79
C LYS A 198 11.53 -6.16 -23.63
N ALA A 199 10.90 -5.45 -22.70
CA ALA A 199 9.45 -5.50 -22.55
C ALA A 199 8.77 -4.91 -23.78
N ILE A 200 7.90 -5.69 -24.43
CA ILE A 200 7.10 -5.27 -25.59
C ILE A 200 5.67 -4.90 -25.18
N SER A 201 5.19 -5.45 -24.09
CA SER A 201 3.89 -5.11 -23.51
C SER A 201 3.89 -5.25 -22.00
N VAL A 202 2.89 -4.69 -21.37
CA VAL A 202 2.63 -4.82 -19.93
C VAL A 202 1.15 -5.01 -19.68
N THR A 203 0.80 -5.99 -18.84
CA THR A 203 -0.58 -6.23 -18.41
C THR A 203 -0.74 -5.84 -16.95
N ILE A 204 -1.78 -5.07 -16.65
CA ILE A 204 -2.16 -4.68 -15.28
C ILE A 204 -3.45 -5.42 -14.91
N ARG A 205 -3.44 -6.09 -13.75
CA ARG A 205 -4.58 -6.82 -13.15
C ARG A 205 -4.82 -6.34 -11.74
N GLY A 206 -6.04 -6.47 -11.24
CA GLY A 206 -6.38 -6.21 -9.84
C GLY A 206 -7.51 -5.23 -9.65
N SER A 207 -7.28 -4.03 -9.14
CA SER A 207 -8.31 -3.04 -8.79
C SER A 207 -9.11 -2.46 -9.95
N VAL A 208 -8.70 -2.71 -11.20
CA VAL A 208 -9.36 -2.29 -12.43
C VAL A 208 -9.56 -3.52 -13.34
N PRO A 209 -10.43 -3.46 -14.35
CA PRO A 209 -10.45 -4.49 -15.38
C PRO A 209 -9.04 -4.72 -15.92
N GLU A 210 -8.72 -5.98 -16.25
CA GLU A 210 -7.43 -6.32 -16.85
C GLU A 210 -7.19 -5.49 -18.11
N VAL A 211 -6.04 -4.84 -18.21
CA VAL A 211 -5.65 -4.03 -19.34
C VAL A 211 -4.23 -4.35 -19.78
N THR A 212 -4.05 -4.54 -21.10
CA THR A 212 -2.74 -4.73 -21.70
C THR A 212 -2.35 -3.49 -22.49
N LEU A 213 -1.18 -2.94 -22.15
CA LEU A 213 -0.59 -1.80 -22.85
C LEU A 213 0.54 -2.30 -23.75
N GLN A 214 0.63 -1.73 -24.94
CA GLN A 214 1.70 -2.02 -25.90
C GLN A 214 2.81 -0.97 -25.79
N ARG A 215 4.06 -1.39 -26.01
CA ARG A 215 5.19 -0.46 -26.03
C ARG A 215 5.01 0.59 -27.13
N THR A 216 5.26 1.85 -26.79
CA THR A 216 5.31 2.97 -27.75
C THR A 216 6.73 3.49 -27.85
N GLY A 217 7.22 3.59 -29.09
CA GLY A 217 8.59 4.06 -29.40
C GLY A 217 9.65 2.94 -29.22
N GLY A 218 10.37 2.69 -30.24
CA GLY A 218 11.56 1.83 -30.31
C GLY A 218 12.79 2.55 -29.78
#